data_e87fa0ef5f5d888543f2da87f9f0a470
#
_entry.id   e87fa0ef5f5d888543f2da87f9f0a470
#
_cell.length_a   1.000
_cell.length_b   1.000
_cell.length_c   1.000
_cell.angle_alpha   90.00
_cell.angle_beta   90.00
_cell.angle_gamma   90.00
#
_symmetry.space_group_name_H-M   'P 1'
#
loop_
_entity.id
_entity.type
_entity.pdbx_description
1 polymer ?
#
loop_
_entity_poly.entity_id
_entity_poly.type
_entity_poly.pdbx_seq_one_letter_code
_entity_poly.pdbx_strand_id
1 'polypeptide(L)'
;MPPATHSGGLRYHGMAPMVSHLKEIGALEAKAYGQKECFAAGVKFANVEGIVPAPEATHAVKGAIDAALECKKNGKSKTILFNLCGHGHFDMQAYGDYFDNKLEEDVYHEDEVNKALESLPKIA
;
A
#
# COMPACT_ATOMS: atom_id res chain seq x y z
N MET A 1 -8.26 -15.36 -2.44
CA MET A 1 -6.89 -14.81 -2.60
C MET A 1 -7.05 -13.35 -3.02
N PRO A 2 -6.26 -12.41 -2.50
CA PRO A 2 -6.36 -11.02 -2.94
C PRO A 2 -6.17 -10.91 -4.46
N PRO A 3 -6.79 -9.90 -5.10
CA PRO A 3 -6.68 -9.71 -6.54
C PRO A 3 -5.24 -9.51 -7.00
N ALA A 4 -4.99 -9.71 -8.29
CA ALA A 4 -3.65 -9.56 -8.85
C ALA A 4 -3.27 -8.09 -8.95
N THR A 5 -2.37 -7.65 -8.08
CA THR A 5 -1.71 -6.35 -8.13
C THR A 5 -0.24 -6.52 -8.42
N HIS A 6 0.42 -5.47 -8.91
CA HIS A 6 1.88 -5.50 -9.12
C HIS A 6 2.67 -5.49 -7.80
N SER A 7 2.02 -5.33 -6.66
CA SER A 7 2.62 -5.42 -5.33
C SER A 7 2.53 -6.84 -4.77
N GLY A 8 3.19 -7.80 -5.44
CA GLY A 8 3.14 -9.22 -5.09
C GLY A 8 3.50 -9.51 -3.64
N GLY A 9 4.45 -8.79 -3.08
CA GLY A 9 4.88 -8.90 -1.68
C GLY A 9 3.82 -8.47 -0.64
N LEU A 10 2.75 -7.79 -1.05
CA LEU A 10 1.64 -7.40 -0.17
C LEU A 10 0.41 -8.32 -0.28
N ARG A 11 0.49 -9.37 -1.10
CA ARG A 11 -0.61 -10.31 -1.33
C ARG A 11 -0.61 -11.45 -0.32
N TYR A 12 -0.89 -11.14 0.93
CA TYR A 12 -0.98 -12.13 2.01
C TYR A 12 -2.43 -12.45 2.36
N HIS A 13 -2.67 -13.68 2.84
CA HIS A 13 -3.97 -14.08 3.39
C HIS A 13 -4.25 -13.49 4.78
N GLY A 14 -3.22 -13.03 5.46
CA GLY A 14 -3.33 -12.41 6.79
C GLY A 14 -1.98 -11.91 7.28
N MET A 15 -2.01 -11.12 8.32
CA MET A 15 -0.84 -10.58 8.99
C MET A 15 -0.36 -11.52 10.11
N ALA A 16 0.89 -11.33 10.54
CA ALA A 16 1.39 -12.00 11.73
C ALA A 16 0.48 -11.69 12.94
N PRO A 17 0.22 -12.68 13.82
CA PRO A 17 -0.68 -12.50 14.97
C PRO A 17 -0.32 -11.30 15.84
N MET A 18 0.97 -11.05 16.06
CA MET A 18 1.44 -9.89 16.83
C MET A 18 1.06 -8.57 16.18
N VAL A 19 1.21 -8.43 14.84
CA VAL A 19 0.86 -7.21 14.09
C VAL A 19 -0.66 -7.00 14.13
N SER A 20 -1.43 -8.07 13.96
CA SER A 20 -2.89 -8.02 14.07
C SER A 20 -3.33 -7.58 15.47
N HIS A 21 -2.68 -8.09 16.52
CA HIS A 21 -2.97 -7.69 17.90
C HIS A 21 -2.62 -6.23 18.17
N LEU A 22 -1.48 -5.74 17.69
CA LEU A 22 -1.10 -4.32 17.82
C LEU A 22 -2.11 -3.39 17.14
N LYS A 23 -2.66 -3.79 16.00
CA LYS A 23 -3.73 -3.05 15.33
C LYS A 23 -5.01 -3.08 16.14
N GLU A 24 -5.39 -4.23 16.70
CA GLU A 24 -6.60 -4.41 17.50
C GLU A 24 -6.61 -3.54 18.76
N ILE A 25 -5.48 -3.46 19.48
CA ILE A 25 -5.33 -2.61 20.67
C ILE A 25 -5.06 -1.14 20.35
N GLY A 26 -5.07 -0.74 19.07
CA GLY A 26 -4.87 0.65 18.64
C GLY A 26 -3.43 1.16 18.71
N ALA A 27 -2.43 0.28 18.89
CA ALA A 27 -1.01 0.63 18.86
C ALA A 27 -0.48 0.83 17.43
N LEU A 28 -1.19 0.32 16.43
CA LEU A 28 -0.94 0.52 15.01
C LEU A 28 -2.19 0.99 14.29
N GLU A 29 -2.01 1.85 13.30
CA GLU A 29 -3.03 2.20 12.32
C GLU A 29 -2.76 1.44 11.02
N ALA A 30 -3.82 0.98 10.35
CA ALA A 30 -3.76 0.39 9.02
C ALA A 30 -4.39 1.34 8.01
N LYS A 31 -3.74 1.48 6.84
CA LYS A 31 -4.25 2.24 5.70
C LYS A 31 -4.25 1.36 4.47
N ALA A 32 -5.26 1.51 3.64
CA ALA A 32 -5.34 0.87 2.33
C ALA A 32 -5.20 1.94 1.24
N TYR A 33 -4.45 1.61 0.20
CA TYR A 33 -4.22 2.47 -0.96
C TYR A 33 -4.45 1.68 -2.25
N GLY A 34 -5.08 2.32 -3.24
CA GLY A 34 -5.20 1.78 -4.58
C GLY A 34 -3.85 1.76 -5.31
N GLN A 35 -3.67 0.81 -6.22
CA GLN A 35 -2.38 0.69 -6.90
C GLN A 35 -2.04 1.90 -7.77
N LYS A 36 -3.00 2.54 -8.43
CA LYS A 36 -2.73 3.73 -9.27
C LYS A 36 -2.19 4.90 -8.45
N GLU A 37 -2.76 5.15 -7.27
CA GLU A 37 -2.25 6.22 -6.41
C GLU A 37 -0.88 5.90 -5.81
N CYS A 38 -0.59 4.61 -5.57
CA CYS A 38 0.72 4.17 -5.14
C CYS A 38 1.76 4.35 -6.24
N PHE A 39 1.46 3.96 -7.50
CA PHE A 39 2.35 4.20 -8.63
C PHE A 39 2.56 5.69 -8.90
N ALA A 40 1.51 6.51 -8.79
CA ALA A 40 1.64 7.97 -8.89
C ALA A 40 2.61 8.54 -7.84
N ALA A 41 2.53 8.05 -6.60
CA ALA A 41 3.45 8.42 -5.54
C ALA A 41 4.88 7.96 -5.84
N GLY A 42 5.05 6.73 -6.34
CA GLY A 42 6.34 6.17 -6.75
C GLY A 42 7.01 6.96 -7.87
N VAL A 43 6.26 7.33 -8.91
CA VAL A 43 6.74 8.18 -10.02
C VAL A 43 7.16 9.55 -9.51
N LYS A 44 6.35 10.16 -8.64
CA LYS A 44 6.70 11.45 -8.02
C LYS A 44 7.98 11.33 -7.20
N PHE A 45 8.13 10.28 -6.41
CA PHE A 45 9.32 10.03 -5.61
C PHE A 45 10.56 9.84 -6.50
N ALA A 46 10.45 9.04 -7.56
CA ALA A 46 11.54 8.82 -8.51
C ALA A 46 11.99 10.12 -9.18
N ASN A 47 11.07 11.00 -9.54
CA ASN A 47 11.38 12.29 -10.17
C ASN A 47 12.08 13.27 -9.21
N VAL A 48 11.82 13.18 -7.91
CA VAL A 48 12.38 14.09 -6.90
C VAL A 48 13.68 13.54 -6.30
N GLU A 49 13.70 12.25 -5.99
CA GLU A 49 14.78 11.60 -5.25
C GLU A 49 15.74 10.79 -6.16
N GLY A 50 15.40 10.58 -7.42
CA GLY A 50 16.20 9.78 -8.35
C GLY A 50 16.19 8.28 -8.07
N ILE A 51 15.27 7.79 -7.26
CA ILE A 51 15.14 6.39 -6.86
C ILE A 51 13.77 5.87 -7.32
N VAL A 52 13.77 4.80 -8.12
CA VAL A 52 12.55 4.10 -8.51
C VAL A 52 12.21 3.08 -7.42
N PRO A 53 11.12 3.27 -6.65
CA PRO A 53 10.76 2.34 -5.59
C PRO A 53 10.10 1.08 -6.15
N ALA A 54 10.23 -0.04 -5.43
CA ALA A 54 9.42 -1.24 -5.73
C ALA A 54 7.92 -0.92 -5.54
N PRO A 55 7.01 -1.60 -6.26
CA PRO A 55 5.57 -1.41 -6.10
C PRO A 55 5.08 -1.53 -4.65
N GLU A 56 5.65 -2.44 -3.87
CA GLU A 56 5.39 -2.56 -2.44
C GLU A 56 5.80 -1.30 -1.67
N ALA A 57 6.98 -0.78 -1.94
CA ALA A 57 7.52 0.41 -1.28
C ALA A 57 6.75 1.68 -1.64
N THR A 58 6.08 1.73 -2.80
CA THR A 58 5.24 2.88 -3.19
C THR A 58 4.12 3.15 -2.20
N HIS A 59 3.62 2.13 -1.49
CA HIS A 59 2.61 2.28 -0.44
C HIS A 59 3.15 3.08 0.74
N ALA A 60 4.39 2.81 1.16
CA ALA A 60 5.05 3.57 2.22
C ALA A 60 5.35 5.01 1.77
N VAL A 61 5.76 5.21 0.51
CA VAL A 61 5.95 6.54 -0.08
C VAL A 61 4.62 7.32 -0.09
N LYS A 62 3.51 6.68 -0.51
CA LYS A 62 2.18 7.30 -0.50
C LYS A 62 1.77 7.71 0.92
N GLY A 63 1.97 6.82 1.90
CA GLY A 63 1.69 7.11 3.31
C GLY A 63 2.52 8.27 3.85
N ALA A 64 3.81 8.36 3.48
CA ALA A 64 4.68 9.48 3.86
C ALA A 64 4.24 10.81 3.24
N ILE A 65 3.84 10.80 1.97
CA ILE A 65 3.32 11.99 1.27
C ILE A 65 2.03 12.47 1.96
N ASP A 66 1.10 11.56 2.27
CA ASP A 66 -0.15 11.91 2.93
C ASP A 66 0.09 12.50 4.33
N ALA A 67 0.99 11.90 5.11
CA ALA A 67 1.37 12.42 6.41
C ALA A 67 2.00 13.82 6.32
N ALA A 68 2.84 14.07 5.30
CA ALA A 68 3.44 15.37 5.06
C ALA A 68 2.38 16.42 4.66
N LEU A 69 1.43 16.05 3.80
CA LEU A 69 0.33 16.93 3.40
C LEU A 69 -0.59 17.26 4.58
N GLU A 70 -0.86 16.28 5.44
CA GLU A 70 -1.62 16.51 6.67
C GLU A 70 -0.89 17.47 7.60
N CYS A 71 0.42 17.31 7.80
CA CYS A 71 1.24 18.23 8.57
C CYS A 71 1.16 19.66 8.02
N LYS A 72 1.29 19.79 6.69
CA LYS A 72 1.17 21.08 6.01
C LYS A 72 -0.20 21.72 6.23
N LYS A 73 -1.28 20.95 6.10
CA LYS A 73 -2.67 21.41 6.31
C LYS A 73 -2.90 21.91 7.73
N ASN A 74 -2.30 21.23 8.70
CA ASN A 74 -2.48 21.51 10.13
C ASN A 74 -1.43 22.49 10.69
N GLY A 75 -0.52 23.00 9.87
CA GLY A 75 0.57 23.88 10.31
C GLY A 75 1.54 23.23 11.31
N LYS A 76 1.66 21.88 11.26
CA LYS A 76 2.50 21.11 12.18
C LYS A 76 3.79 20.68 11.48
N SER A 77 4.90 20.64 12.23
CA SER A 77 6.17 20.06 11.78
C SER A 77 6.35 18.70 12.45
N LYS A 78 6.68 17.67 11.63
CA LYS A 78 7.01 16.32 12.10
C LYS A 78 8.17 15.75 11.28
N THR A 79 8.94 14.88 11.90
CA THR A 79 9.84 13.98 11.19
C THR A 79 9.06 12.73 10.79
N ILE A 80 9.06 12.41 9.49
CA ILE A 80 8.35 11.25 8.95
C ILE A 80 9.40 10.24 8.50
N LEU A 81 9.42 9.07 9.15
CA LEU A 81 10.26 7.94 8.77
C LEU A 81 9.39 6.92 8.03
N PHE A 82 9.85 6.42 6.89
CA PHE A 82 9.21 5.33 6.16
C PHE A 82 10.24 4.33 5.65
N ASN A 83 9.83 3.09 5.42
CA ASN A 83 10.67 2.06 4.86
C ASN A 83 10.64 2.09 3.32
N LEU A 84 11.80 2.26 2.70
CA LEU A 84 12.00 2.04 1.28
C LEU A 84 12.63 0.66 1.09
N CYS A 85 11.81 -0.39 1.19
CA CYS A 85 12.24 -1.78 1.31
C CYS A 85 12.60 -2.47 -0.02
N GLY A 86 12.56 -1.77 -1.15
CA GLY A 86 12.94 -2.32 -2.44
C GLY A 86 13.00 -1.26 -3.54
N HIS A 87 13.81 -1.55 -4.55
CA HIS A 87 13.90 -0.77 -5.78
C HIS A 87 13.02 -1.37 -6.87
N GLY A 88 12.55 -0.54 -7.80
CA GLY A 88 11.66 -0.91 -8.89
C GLY A 88 12.36 -1.32 -10.19
N HIS A 89 13.67 -1.62 -10.18
CA HIS A 89 14.40 -1.92 -11.42
C HIS A 89 13.91 -3.19 -12.12
N PHE A 90 13.35 -4.14 -11.37
CA PHE A 90 12.71 -5.34 -11.93
C PHE A 90 11.23 -5.14 -12.26
N ASP A 91 10.66 -3.99 -11.89
CA ASP A 91 9.22 -3.70 -12.00
C ASP A 91 8.93 -2.64 -13.07
N MET A 92 9.88 -2.37 -13.97
CA MET A 92 9.75 -1.33 -15.00
C MET A 92 8.57 -1.59 -15.93
N GLN A 93 8.19 -2.86 -16.15
CA GLN A 93 7.00 -3.19 -16.92
C GLN A 93 5.73 -2.68 -16.21
N ALA A 94 5.63 -2.83 -14.89
CA ALA A 94 4.51 -2.35 -14.11
C ALA A 94 4.41 -0.81 -14.15
N TYR A 95 5.53 -0.11 -14.12
CA TYR A 95 5.56 1.34 -14.33
C TYR A 95 5.16 1.72 -15.76
N GLY A 96 5.58 0.94 -16.77
CA GLY A 96 5.12 1.10 -18.15
C GLY A 96 3.60 0.95 -18.26
N ASP A 97 3.05 -0.08 -17.65
CA ASP A 97 1.60 -0.33 -17.61
C ASP A 97 0.84 0.79 -16.88
N TYR A 98 1.44 1.39 -15.85
CA TYR A 98 0.90 2.59 -15.23
C TYR A 98 0.83 3.77 -16.19
N PHE A 99 1.90 4.08 -16.93
CA PHE A 99 1.92 5.17 -17.91
C PHE A 99 0.99 4.93 -19.11
N ASP A 100 0.83 3.67 -19.49
CA ASP A 100 -0.09 3.25 -20.56
C ASP A 100 -1.55 3.15 -20.09
N ASN A 101 -1.86 3.49 -18.83
CA ASN A 101 -3.18 3.36 -18.21
C ASN A 101 -3.77 1.93 -18.26
N LYS A 102 -2.90 0.91 -18.23
CA LYS A 102 -3.30 -0.51 -18.25
C LYS A 102 -3.54 -1.08 -16.85
N LEU A 103 -3.18 -0.34 -15.79
CA LEU A 103 -3.43 -0.80 -14.42
C LEU A 103 -4.92 -0.76 -14.11
N GLU A 104 -5.43 -1.86 -13.61
CA GLU A 104 -6.80 -1.96 -13.08
C GLU A 104 -6.81 -1.54 -11.61
N GLU A 105 -7.88 -0.86 -11.19
CA GLU A 105 -8.12 -0.62 -9.76
C GLU A 105 -8.94 -1.77 -9.21
N ASP A 106 -8.39 -2.46 -8.24
CA ASP A 106 -9.16 -3.42 -7.49
C ASP A 106 -10.08 -2.67 -6.52
N VAL A 107 -11.35 -2.68 -6.82
CA VAL A 107 -12.37 -2.18 -5.90
C VAL A 107 -12.64 -3.28 -4.89
N TYR A 108 -12.44 -2.96 -3.62
CA TYR A 108 -12.82 -3.83 -2.52
C TYR A 108 -14.35 -4.00 -2.50
N HIS A 109 -14.80 -5.21 -2.76
CA HIS A 109 -16.21 -5.57 -2.69
C HIS A 109 -16.51 -6.19 -1.32
N GLU A 110 -17.20 -5.45 -0.49
CA GLU A 110 -17.55 -5.87 0.88
C GLU A 110 -18.34 -7.20 0.89
N ASP A 111 -19.19 -7.41 -0.11
CA ASP A 111 -19.94 -8.65 -0.27
C ASP A 111 -19.05 -9.88 -0.52
N GLU A 112 -17.96 -9.73 -1.29
CA GLU A 112 -17.02 -10.82 -1.54
C GLU A 112 -16.24 -11.19 -0.29
N VAL A 113 -15.89 -10.19 0.52
CA VAL A 113 -15.21 -10.42 1.80
C VAL A 113 -16.13 -11.09 2.80
N ASN A 114 -17.36 -10.63 2.94
CA ASN A 114 -18.35 -11.27 3.82
C ASN A 114 -18.58 -12.73 3.43
N LYS A 115 -18.68 -13.00 2.13
CA LYS A 115 -18.80 -14.36 1.61
C LYS A 115 -17.57 -15.23 1.87
N ALA A 116 -16.37 -14.64 1.80
CA ALA A 116 -15.14 -15.32 2.15
C ALA A 116 -15.02 -15.60 3.66
N LEU A 117 -15.47 -14.66 4.50
CA LEU A 117 -15.51 -14.82 5.96
C LEU A 117 -16.47 -15.92 6.42
N GLU A 118 -17.60 -16.14 5.70
CA GLU A 118 -18.54 -17.24 5.98
C GLU A 118 -17.88 -18.62 5.87
N SER A 119 -16.84 -18.75 5.05
CA SER A 119 -16.09 -20.00 4.84
C SER A 119 -15.03 -20.28 5.92
N LEU A 120 -14.78 -19.34 6.83
CA LEU A 120 -13.80 -19.51 7.89
C LEU A 120 -14.37 -20.41 9.01
N PRO A 121 -13.49 -21.24 9.65
CA PRO A 121 -13.89 -22.00 10.81
C PRO A 121 -14.37 -21.06 11.94
N LYS A 122 -15.56 -21.32 12.46
CA LYS A 122 -16.02 -20.61 13.66
C LYS A 122 -15.22 -21.13 14.85
N ILE A 123 -14.41 -20.24 15.44
CA ILE A 123 -13.70 -20.54 16.67
C ILE A 123 -14.73 -20.43 17.81
N ALA A 124 -14.88 -21.51 18.56
CA ALA A 124 -15.76 -21.55 19.72
C ALA A 124 -15.14 -20.79 20.90
#